data_76d9355814b977d80fdba88c38e94900
#
_entry.id   76d9355814b977d80fdba88c38e94900
#
_cell.length_a   1.000
_cell.length_b   1.000
_cell.length_c   1.000
_cell.angle_alpha   90.00
_cell.angle_beta   90.00
_cell.angle_gamma   90.00
#
_symmetry.space_group_name_H-M   'P 1'
#
loop_
_entity.id
_entity.type
_entity.pdbx_description
1 polymer ?
#
loop_
_entity_poly.entity_id
_entity_poly.type
_entity_poly.pdbx_seq_one_letter_code
_entity_poly.pdbx_strand_id
1 'polypeptide(L)'
;MIRKKDFKILLDKLLQKELEELRKRFRPYKRRPFLRNEVIIDLDLKCKRKNTLGYYENTRANERQWKYEHKIFLTKLSRSYYEMYCNDFNDKKWGIENLRETIRHELIHAFVYEEFDEWEMIEGCNRDYSPIFLACLHWSGLDSPYPYTNKFKESDLYKNIEKCKNYDMVYMYLINYISDLERITRKINKNLNNDTNNYKNLNISFNGYEAGMIKKTYSSCIVRRKKDNSICIEKGAEME
;
A
#
# COMPACT_ATOMS: atom_id res chain seq x y z
N MET A 1 -26.50 -8.91 -18.43
CA MET A 1 -26.07 -7.80 -17.54
C MET A 1 -26.58 -8.12 -16.12
N ILE A 2 -25.69 -8.20 -15.12
CA ILE A 2 -26.06 -8.44 -13.73
C ILE A 2 -26.76 -7.21 -13.13
N ARG A 3 -27.83 -7.42 -12.33
CA ARG A 3 -28.49 -6.28 -11.65
C ARG A 3 -27.54 -5.68 -10.61
N LYS A 4 -27.58 -4.35 -10.42
CA LYS A 4 -26.70 -3.63 -9.45
C LYS A 4 -26.76 -4.25 -8.05
N LYS A 5 -27.96 -4.61 -7.59
CA LYS A 5 -28.18 -5.24 -6.27
C LYS A 5 -27.49 -6.60 -6.15
N ASP A 6 -27.60 -7.44 -7.18
CA ASP A 6 -27.01 -8.79 -7.16
C ASP A 6 -25.46 -8.70 -7.22
N PHE A 7 -24.93 -7.74 -7.98
CA PHE A 7 -23.50 -7.47 -8.03
C PHE A 7 -22.98 -6.99 -6.68
N LYS A 8 -23.71 -6.10 -5.99
CA LYS A 8 -23.33 -5.65 -4.64
C LYS A 8 -23.29 -6.82 -3.65
N ILE A 9 -24.28 -7.72 -3.67
CA ILE A 9 -24.29 -8.93 -2.84
C ILE A 9 -23.07 -9.82 -3.14
N LEU A 10 -22.69 -9.94 -4.42
CA LEU A 10 -21.48 -10.68 -4.80
C LEU A 10 -20.25 -10.03 -4.19
N LEU A 11 -20.10 -8.71 -4.31
CA LEU A 11 -18.95 -7.98 -3.76
C LEU A 11 -18.85 -8.14 -2.23
N ASP A 12 -19.96 -8.05 -1.51
CA ASP A 12 -19.97 -8.25 -0.05
C ASP A 12 -19.50 -9.66 0.33
N LYS A 13 -19.93 -10.69 -0.42
CA LYS A 13 -19.46 -12.07 -0.21
C LYS A 13 -17.97 -12.24 -0.51
N LEU A 14 -17.48 -11.62 -1.58
CA LEU A 14 -16.07 -11.67 -1.94
C LEU A 14 -15.22 -10.93 -0.91
N LEU A 15 -15.67 -9.77 -0.44
CA LEU A 15 -15.00 -9.01 0.62
C LEU A 15 -14.82 -9.86 1.89
N GLN A 16 -15.89 -10.51 2.37
CA GLN A 16 -15.80 -11.35 3.57
C GLN A 16 -14.84 -12.53 3.36
N LYS A 17 -14.85 -13.13 2.18
CA LYS A 17 -13.92 -14.21 1.84
C LYS A 17 -12.46 -13.73 1.86
N GLU A 18 -12.17 -12.59 1.22
CA GLU A 18 -10.82 -12.03 1.20
C GLU A 18 -10.33 -11.62 2.60
N LEU A 19 -11.19 -11.01 3.41
CA LEU A 19 -10.87 -10.70 4.81
C LEU A 19 -10.47 -11.94 5.60
N GLU A 20 -11.19 -13.05 5.44
CA GLU A 20 -10.87 -14.30 6.13
C GLU A 20 -9.57 -14.95 5.60
N GLU A 21 -9.33 -14.93 4.29
CA GLU A 21 -8.10 -15.44 3.68
C GLU A 21 -6.88 -14.62 4.12
N LEU A 22 -7.00 -13.30 4.11
CA LEU A 22 -5.94 -12.40 4.57
C LEU A 22 -5.69 -12.54 6.08
N ARG A 23 -6.76 -12.70 6.87
CA ARG A 23 -6.63 -12.97 8.30
C ARG A 23 -5.76 -14.21 8.55
N LYS A 24 -6.02 -15.31 7.87
CA LYS A 24 -5.24 -16.55 8.00
C LYS A 24 -3.79 -16.36 7.59
N ARG A 25 -3.53 -15.55 6.59
CA ARG A 25 -2.19 -15.34 6.04
C ARG A 25 -1.33 -14.40 6.87
N PHE A 26 -1.94 -13.33 7.37
CA PHE A 26 -1.24 -12.31 8.16
C PHE A 26 -1.26 -12.59 9.67
N ARG A 27 -2.28 -13.27 10.18
CA ARG A 27 -2.51 -13.47 11.61
C ARG A 27 -2.95 -14.90 11.95
N PRO A 28 -2.23 -15.94 11.53
CA PRO A 28 -2.70 -17.32 11.62
C PRO A 28 -2.95 -17.79 13.05
N TYR A 29 -2.21 -17.26 14.03
CA TYR A 29 -2.30 -17.66 15.43
C TYR A 29 -3.03 -16.66 16.34
N LYS A 30 -3.47 -15.53 15.80
CA LYS A 30 -4.10 -14.46 16.57
C LYS A 30 -5.60 -14.47 16.34
N ARG A 31 -6.39 -14.38 17.40
CA ARG A 31 -7.85 -14.20 17.32
C ARG A 31 -8.26 -12.77 16.88
N ARG A 32 -7.34 -12.02 16.29
CA ARG A 32 -7.62 -10.68 15.80
C ARG A 32 -8.16 -10.75 14.37
N PRO A 33 -9.11 -9.88 14.01
CA PRO A 33 -9.51 -9.73 12.62
C PRO A 33 -8.32 -9.23 11.78
N PHE A 34 -8.42 -9.32 10.45
CA PHE A 34 -7.39 -8.79 9.55
C PHE A 34 -7.25 -7.27 9.72
N LEU A 35 -8.36 -6.54 9.71
CA LEU A 35 -8.43 -5.11 10.00
C LEU A 35 -9.05 -4.87 11.38
N ARG A 36 -8.62 -3.82 12.08
CA ARG A 36 -9.17 -3.41 13.38
C ARG A 36 -10.53 -2.74 13.24
N ASN A 37 -10.71 -2.05 12.13
CA ASN A 37 -11.92 -1.29 11.82
C ASN A 37 -12.71 -1.95 10.70
N GLU A 38 -14.00 -1.58 10.64
CA GLU A 38 -14.89 -2.08 9.62
C GLU A 38 -14.51 -1.54 8.23
N VAL A 39 -14.66 -2.38 7.22
CA VAL A 39 -14.49 -2.01 5.83
C VAL A 39 -15.78 -2.22 5.05
N ILE A 40 -16.14 -1.22 4.27
CA ILE A 40 -17.32 -1.23 3.41
C ILE A 40 -16.85 -1.26 1.95
N ILE A 41 -17.49 -2.09 1.13
CA ILE A 41 -17.28 -2.08 -0.31
C ILE A 41 -18.51 -1.50 -1.01
N ASP A 42 -18.30 -0.65 -2.01
CA ASP A 42 -19.39 -0.08 -2.81
C ASP A 42 -18.98 0.07 -4.28
N LEU A 43 -19.91 0.53 -5.10
CA LEU A 43 -19.76 0.73 -6.54
C LEU A 43 -19.74 2.21 -6.88
N ASP A 44 -18.63 2.67 -7.40
CA ASP A 44 -18.55 3.99 -8.05
C ASP A 44 -18.68 3.88 -9.58
N LEU A 45 -19.92 3.96 -10.04
CA LEU A 45 -20.24 3.95 -11.47
C LEU A 45 -19.94 5.30 -12.17
N LYS A 46 -19.62 6.35 -11.39
CA LYS A 46 -19.32 7.70 -11.89
C LYS A 46 -17.83 8.02 -11.88
N CYS A 47 -17.00 7.09 -11.45
CA CYS A 47 -15.56 7.27 -11.40
C CYS A 47 -15.02 7.74 -12.76
N LYS A 48 -14.32 8.89 -12.76
CA LYS A 48 -13.71 9.48 -13.96
C LYS A 48 -12.27 9.01 -14.18
N ARG A 49 -11.69 8.24 -13.25
CA ARG A 49 -10.33 7.73 -13.37
C ARG A 49 -10.30 6.66 -14.47
N LYS A 50 -9.49 6.90 -15.51
CA LYS A 50 -9.30 5.95 -16.59
C LYS A 50 -8.47 4.75 -16.08
N ASN A 51 -8.82 3.55 -16.54
CA ASN A 51 -8.09 2.30 -16.26
C ASN A 51 -8.01 1.92 -14.77
N THR A 52 -8.88 2.44 -13.92
CA THR A 52 -8.94 2.10 -12.49
C THR A 52 -10.03 1.06 -12.26
N LEU A 53 -9.66 -0.11 -11.73
CA LEU A 53 -10.60 -1.18 -11.38
C LEU A 53 -11.26 -0.93 -10.03
N GLY A 54 -10.48 -0.54 -9.02
CA GLY A 54 -10.93 -0.19 -7.69
C GLY A 54 -10.11 0.95 -7.13
N TYR A 55 -10.53 1.47 -5.99
CA TYR A 55 -9.74 2.39 -5.19
C TYR A 55 -10.19 2.37 -3.74
N TYR A 56 -9.26 2.68 -2.88
CA TYR A 56 -9.44 2.77 -1.44
C TYR A 56 -9.56 4.22 -0.99
N GLU A 57 -10.46 4.47 -0.05
CA GLU A 57 -10.59 5.72 0.68
C GLU A 57 -10.65 5.45 2.17
N ASN A 58 -10.04 6.31 2.96
CA ASN A 58 -10.17 6.29 4.39
C ASN A 58 -10.69 7.64 4.89
N THR A 59 -11.47 7.59 5.93
CA THR A 59 -11.84 8.77 6.71
C THR A 59 -11.48 8.49 8.17
N ARG A 60 -10.75 9.41 8.78
CA ARG A 60 -10.54 9.41 10.23
C ARG A 60 -11.87 9.83 10.87
N ALA A 61 -12.63 8.86 11.36
CA ALA A 61 -13.94 9.12 11.97
C ALA A 61 -13.82 9.96 13.25
N ASN A 62 -12.68 9.86 13.97
CA ASN A 62 -12.39 10.68 15.13
C ASN A 62 -10.89 10.61 15.46
N GLU A 63 -10.19 11.76 15.46
CA GLU A 63 -8.76 11.84 15.80
C GLU A 63 -8.43 11.33 17.22
N ARG A 64 -9.39 11.44 18.16
CA ARG A 64 -9.20 11.01 19.54
C ARG A 64 -9.40 9.51 19.78
N GLN A 65 -10.01 8.78 18.85
CA GLN A 65 -10.43 7.39 19.08
C GLN A 65 -9.68 6.37 18.21
N TRP A 66 -8.75 6.78 17.35
CA TRP A 66 -8.05 5.88 16.41
C TRP A 66 -9.01 4.99 15.60
N LYS A 67 -10.20 5.54 15.30
CA LYS A 67 -11.19 4.88 14.48
C LYS A 67 -11.09 5.38 13.06
N TYR A 68 -10.89 4.42 12.16
CA TYR A 68 -10.89 4.65 10.72
C TYR A 68 -12.20 4.11 10.14
N GLU A 69 -12.62 4.71 9.06
CA GLU A 69 -13.67 4.20 8.19
C GLU A 69 -13.01 3.82 6.87
N HIS A 70 -12.96 2.53 6.57
CA HIS A 70 -12.38 2.05 5.33
C HIS A 70 -13.45 1.84 4.28
N LYS A 71 -13.27 2.45 3.11
CA LYS A 71 -14.17 2.29 1.97
C LYS A 71 -13.40 1.82 0.76
N ILE A 72 -13.86 0.72 0.18
CA ILE A 72 -13.37 0.19 -1.08
C ILE A 72 -14.42 0.46 -2.14
N PHE A 73 -14.02 1.07 -3.23
CA PHE A 73 -14.90 1.32 -4.37
C PHE A 73 -14.46 0.50 -5.57
N LEU A 74 -15.37 -0.29 -6.13
CA LEU A 74 -15.18 -0.89 -7.44
C LEU A 74 -15.80 0.01 -8.51
N THR A 75 -15.09 0.16 -9.62
CA THR A 75 -15.53 1.08 -10.69
C THR A 75 -16.43 0.39 -11.71
N LYS A 76 -16.98 1.19 -12.63
CA LYS A 76 -17.71 0.67 -13.79
C LYS A 76 -16.84 -0.30 -14.61
N LEU A 77 -15.53 -0.08 -14.67
CA LEU A 77 -14.61 -0.92 -15.44
C LEU A 77 -14.53 -2.35 -14.87
N SER A 78 -14.38 -2.49 -13.54
CA SER A 78 -14.42 -3.79 -12.86
C SER A 78 -15.70 -4.55 -13.15
N ARG A 79 -16.84 -3.86 -13.06
CA ARG A 79 -18.14 -4.49 -13.38
C ARG A 79 -18.20 -4.92 -14.83
N SER A 80 -17.74 -4.10 -15.77
CA SER A 80 -17.74 -4.42 -17.19
C SER A 80 -16.86 -5.64 -17.51
N TYR A 81 -15.68 -5.75 -16.91
CA TYR A 81 -14.83 -6.93 -17.03
C TYR A 81 -15.52 -8.18 -16.47
N TYR A 82 -16.08 -8.09 -15.28
CA TYR A 82 -16.81 -9.22 -14.72
C TYR A 82 -17.95 -9.67 -15.61
N GLU A 83 -18.77 -8.73 -16.15
CA GLU A 83 -19.89 -9.06 -17.06
C GLU A 83 -19.38 -9.67 -18.38
N MET A 84 -18.25 -9.23 -18.90
CA MET A 84 -17.61 -9.79 -20.08
C MET A 84 -17.26 -11.28 -19.88
N TYR A 85 -16.59 -11.60 -18.80
CA TYR A 85 -16.20 -12.99 -18.48
C TYR A 85 -17.38 -13.86 -18.05
N CYS A 86 -18.44 -13.29 -17.46
CA CYS A 86 -19.62 -14.07 -17.07
C CYS A 86 -20.50 -14.54 -18.22
N ASN A 87 -20.36 -13.96 -19.41
CA ASN A 87 -21.07 -14.41 -20.61
C ASN A 87 -20.50 -15.73 -21.16
N ASP A 88 -19.28 -16.10 -20.80
CA ASP A 88 -18.68 -17.39 -21.09
C ASP A 88 -18.57 -18.21 -19.79
N PHE A 89 -19.18 -19.39 -19.76
CA PHE A 89 -19.19 -20.26 -18.58
C PHE A 89 -17.76 -20.65 -18.14
N ASN A 90 -16.86 -20.84 -19.09
CA ASN A 90 -15.47 -21.22 -18.84
C ASN A 90 -14.66 -20.06 -18.24
N ASP A 91 -15.04 -18.81 -18.52
CA ASP A 91 -14.32 -17.61 -18.11
C ASP A 91 -14.87 -16.96 -16.83
N LYS A 92 -16.04 -17.42 -16.33
CA LYS A 92 -16.63 -16.90 -15.10
C LYS A 92 -15.67 -16.92 -13.91
N LYS A 93 -14.83 -17.95 -13.83
CA LYS A 93 -13.81 -18.07 -12.79
C LYS A 93 -12.82 -16.92 -12.86
N TRP A 94 -12.38 -16.53 -14.04
CA TRP A 94 -11.48 -15.40 -14.26
C TRP A 94 -12.10 -14.06 -13.86
N GLY A 95 -13.38 -13.85 -14.17
CA GLY A 95 -14.11 -12.64 -13.76
C GLY A 95 -14.21 -12.50 -12.24
N ILE A 96 -14.44 -13.60 -11.54
CA ILE A 96 -14.48 -13.61 -10.08
C ILE A 96 -13.07 -13.39 -9.49
N GLU A 97 -12.05 -14.03 -10.04
CA GLU A 97 -10.68 -13.88 -9.55
C GLU A 97 -10.17 -12.44 -9.73
N ASN A 98 -10.43 -11.81 -10.86
CA ASN A 98 -10.11 -10.41 -11.09
C ASN A 98 -10.76 -9.47 -10.05
N LEU A 99 -12.04 -9.72 -9.70
CA LEU A 99 -12.68 -8.96 -8.62
C LEU A 99 -12.01 -9.21 -7.26
N ARG A 100 -11.65 -10.46 -6.96
CA ARG A 100 -10.97 -10.83 -5.71
C ARG A 100 -9.61 -10.16 -5.59
N GLU A 101 -8.81 -10.20 -6.66
CA GLU A 101 -7.50 -9.55 -6.71
C GLU A 101 -7.62 -8.03 -6.51
N THR A 102 -8.60 -7.39 -7.15
CA THR A 102 -8.88 -5.96 -6.94
C THR A 102 -9.27 -5.68 -5.49
N ILE A 103 -10.20 -6.44 -4.91
CA ILE A 103 -10.61 -6.29 -3.50
C ILE A 103 -9.43 -6.51 -2.56
N ARG A 104 -8.61 -7.53 -2.81
CA ARG A 104 -7.41 -7.84 -2.00
C ARG A 104 -6.41 -6.69 -2.04
N HIS A 105 -6.16 -6.13 -3.22
CA HIS A 105 -5.27 -4.97 -3.38
C HIS A 105 -5.73 -3.79 -2.51
N GLU A 106 -7.01 -3.44 -2.58
CA GLU A 106 -7.57 -2.33 -1.79
C GLU A 106 -7.61 -2.63 -0.27
N LEU A 107 -7.79 -3.89 0.11
CA LEU A 107 -7.68 -4.32 1.50
C LEU A 107 -6.26 -4.19 2.06
N ILE A 108 -5.24 -4.37 1.22
CA ILE A 108 -3.86 -4.15 1.64
C ILE A 108 -3.59 -2.66 1.87
N HIS A 109 -4.19 -1.74 1.11
CA HIS A 109 -4.14 -0.31 1.43
C HIS A 109 -4.69 -0.02 2.83
N ALA A 110 -5.88 -0.57 3.15
CA ALA A 110 -6.49 -0.42 4.47
C ALA A 110 -5.60 -0.98 5.59
N PHE A 111 -5.01 -2.16 5.35
CA PHE A 111 -4.13 -2.82 6.31
C PHE A 111 -2.84 -2.01 6.57
N VAL A 112 -2.18 -1.56 5.52
CA VAL A 112 -0.95 -0.76 5.64
C VAL A 112 -1.25 0.57 6.34
N TYR A 113 -2.41 1.17 6.06
CA TYR A 113 -2.86 2.37 6.74
C TYR A 113 -3.03 2.14 8.25
N GLU A 114 -3.70 1.06 8.67
CA GLU A 114 -3.89 0.74 10.09
C GLU A 114 -2.60 0.36 10.84
N GLU A 115 -1.67 -0.30 10.16
CA GLU A 115 -0.48 -0.85 10.83
C GLU A 115 0.73 0.08 10.76
N PHE A 116 0.78 1.00 9.79
CA PHE A 116 2.00 1.78 9.50
C PHE A 116 1.79 3.29 9.32
N ASP A 117 0.55 3.83 9.47
CA ASP A 117 0.29 5.26 9.28
C ASP A 117 0.68 6.13 10.49
N GLU A 118 1.10 5.51 11.59
CA GLU A 118 1.48 6.20 12.83
C GLU A 118 2.90 6.82 12.80
N TRP A 119 3.65 6.61 11.71
CA TRP A 119 5.03 7.06 11.62
C TRP A 119 5.11 8.51 11.12
N GLU A 120 5.39 9.44 12.01
CA GLU A 120 5.33 10.90 11.75
C GLU A 120 6.30 11.38 10.66
N MET A 121 7.43 10.68 10.46
CA MET A 121 8.47 11.11 9.55
C MET A 121 8.44 10.42 8.18
N ILE A 122 7.51 9.48 7.98
CA ILE A 122 7.41 8.71 6.76
C ILE A 122 5.99 8.81 6.21
N GLU A 123 5.86 9.41 5.04
CA GLU A 123 4.58 9.57 4.37
C GLU A 123 4.38 8.56 3.24
N GLY A 124 3.14 8.16 3.04
CA GLY A 124 2.75 7.36 1.89
C GLY A 124 3.14 5.89 1.97
N CYS A 125 3.23 5.32 3.18
CA CYS A 125 3.43 3.88 3.37
C CYS A 125 2.38 3.04 2.63
N ASN A 126 1.16 3.54 2.51
CA ASN A 126 0.04 2.92 1.84
C ASN A 126 -0.07 3.22 0.33
N ARG A 127 0.92 3.85 -0.30
CA ARG A 127 0.91 4.08 -1.75
C ARG A 127 1.34 2.83 -2.51
N ASP A 128 0.79 2.62 -3.70
CA ASP A 128 1.06 1.46 -4.57
C ASP A 128 2.54 1.14 -4.79
N TYR A 129 3.40 2.13 -4.74
CA TYR A 129 4.83 2.02 -4.96
C TYR A 129 5.68 2.05 -3.69
N SER A 130 5.04 2.16 -2.53
CA SER A 130 5.74 2.07 -1.25
C SER A 130 6.31 0.67 -1.04
N PRO A 131 7.59 0.52 -0.63
CA PRO A 131 8.16 -0.78 -0.30
C PRO A 131 7.36 -1.53 0.78
N ILE A 132 6.71 -0.80 1.68
CA ILE A 132 5.87 -1.38 2.75
C ILE A 132 4.60 -1.96 2.16
N PHE A 133 3.91 -1.20 1.31
CA PHE A 133 2.73 -1.67 0.60
C PHE A 133 3.05 -2.88 -0.29
N LEU A 134 4.12 -2.79 -1.10
CA LEU A 134 4.54 -3.86 -2.00
C LEU A 134 4.91 -5.15 -1.24
N ALA A 135 5.54 -5.02 -0.08
CA ALA A 135 5.85 -6.15 0.79
C ALA A 135 4.58 -6.83 1.31
N CYS A 136 3.61 -6.06 1.80
CA CYS A 136 2.33 -6.57 2.25
C CYS A 136 1.52 -7.18 1.09
N LEU A 137 1.52 -6.54 -0.07
CA LEU A 137 0.85 -7.04 -1.27
C LEU A 137 1.44 -8.38 -1.71
N HIS A 138 2.77 -8.46 -1.81
CA HIS A 138 3.47 -9.70 -2.13
C HIS A 138 3.16 -10.80 -1.10
N TRP A 139 3.22 -10.50 0.19
CA TRP A 139 2.86 -11.44 1.25
C TRP A 139 1.39 -11.89 1.17
N SER A 140 0.50 -11.05 0.67
CA SER A 140 -0.90 -11.43 0.42
C SER A 140 -1.08 -12.43 -0.71
N GLY A 141 -0.05 -12.66 -1.52
CA GLY A 141 -0.06 -13.52 -2.70
C GLY A 141 -0.45 -12.78 -3.98
N LEU A 142 -0.39 -11.46 -3.97
CA LEU A 142 -0.54 -10.63 -5.15
C LEU A 142 0.77 -9.89 -5.46
N ASP A 143 1.02 -9.74 -6.75
CA ASP A 143 2.05 -8.83 -7.26
C ASP A 143 1.40 -7.71 -8.05
N SER A 144 1.94 -6.51 -7.95
CA SER A 144 1.51 -5.40 -8.78
C SER A 144 2.16 -5.50 -10.17
N PRO A 145 1.42 -5.23 -11.26
CA PRO A 145 1.95 -5.27 -12.62
C PRO A 145 2.84 -4.06 -12.97
N TYR A 146 3.04 -3.13 -12.05
CA TYR A 146 3.75 -1.89 -12.31
C TYR A 146 5.28 -2.03 -12.28
N PRO A 147 6.03 -1.20 -13.04
CA PRO A 147 7.49 -1.29 -13.14
C PRO A 147 8.23 -1.15 -11.80
N TYR A 148 7.67 -0.42 -10.83
CA TYR A 148 8.29 -0.26 -9.50
C TYR A 148 8.31 -1.58 -8.71
N THR A 149 7.45 -2.54 -9.02
CA THR A 149 7.47 -3.88 -8.42
C THR A 149 8.76 -4.62 -8.77
N ASN A 150 9.27 -4.47 -9.99
CA ASN A 150 10.54 -5.09 -10.38
C ASN A 150 11.70 -4.53 -9.55
N LYS A 151 11.75 -3.21 -9.36
CA LYS A 151 12.76 -2.58 -8.51
C LYS A 151 12.65 -3.03 -7.05
N PHE A 152 11.42 -3.16 -6.54
CA PHE A 152 11.20 -3.70 -5.20
C PHE A 152 11.75 -5.13 -5.07
N LYS A 153 11.52 -5.99 -6.06
CA LYS A 153 12.02 -7.38 -6.10
C LYS A 153 13.56 -7.47 -6.13
N GLU A 154 14.24 -6.45 -6.61
CA GLU A 154 15.72 -6.37 -6.57
C GLU A 154 16.24 -5.95 -5.19
N SER A 155 15.40 -5.39 -4.32
CA SER A 155 15.81 -4.85 -3.02
C SER A 155 16.16 -5.93 -2.00
N ASP A 156 17.02 -5.55 -1.03
CA ASP A 156 17.34 -6.43 0.10
C ASP A 156 16.14 -6.69 0.99
N LEU A 157 15.21 -5.72 1.08
CA LEU A 157 13.96 -5.89 1.83
C LEU A 157 13.16 -7.06 1.26
N TYR A 158 12.94 -7.08 -0.06
CA TYR A 158 12.23 -8.17 -0.72
C TYR A 158 12.94 -9.52 -0.49
N LYS A 159 14.25 -9.58 -0.71
CA LYS A 159 15.05 -10.81 -0.51
C LYS A 159 14.98 -11.35 0.92
N ASN A 160 14.81 -10.49 1.91
CA ASN A 160 14.61 -10.89 3.29
C ASN A 160 13.19 -11.39 3.55
N ILE A 161 12.18 -10.72 2.95
CA ILE A 161 10.77 -11.12 3.06
C ILE A 161 10.54 -12.50 2.45
N GLU A 162 11.16 -12.82 1.32
CA GLU A 162 11.08 -14.13 0.68
C GLU A 162 11.55 -15.29 1.60
N LYS A 163 12.43 -15.01 2.56
CA LYS A 163 12.92 -15.99 3.53
C LYS A 163 12.03 -16.13 4.76
N CYS A 164 11.02 -15.29 4.90
CA CYS A 164 10.14 -15.29 6.06
C CYS A 164 9.18 -16.48 6.03
N LYS A 165 9.02 -17.14 7.18
CA LYS A 165 8.10 -18.27 7.34
C LYS A 165 6.70 -17.84 7.81
N ASN A 166 6.55 -16.65 8.34
CA ASN A 166 5.30 -16.10 8.85
C ASN A 166 5.31 -14.57 8.78
N TYR A 167 4.14 -13.97 8.93
CA TYR A 167 4.01 -12.52 8.83
C TYR A 167 4.70 -11.76 9.98
N ASP A 168 4.82 -12.36 11.16
CA ASP A 168 5.52 -11.69 12.28
C ASP A 168 6.98 -11.41 11.91
N MET A 169 7.63 -12.31 11.15
CA MET A 169 8.98 -12.04 10.60
C MET A 169 8.97 -10.92 9.56
N VAL A 170 8.00 -10.92 8.65
CA VAL A 170 7.82 -9.85 7.66
C VAL A 170 7.63 -8.51 8.37
N TYR A 171 6.73 -8.47 9.34
CA TYR A 171 6.46 -7.28 10.14
C TYR A 171 7.73 -6.72 10.81
N MET A 172 8.56 -7.58 11.40
CA MET A 172 9.84 -7.15 12.00
C MET A 172 10.78 -6.52 10.97
N TYR A 173 10.88 -7.08 9.76
CA TYR A 173 11.67 -6.47 8.69
C TYR A 173 11.11 -5.11 8.27
N LEU A 174 9.79 -4.97 8.19
CA LEU A 174 9.15 -3.71 7.84
C LEU A 174 9.37 -2.64 8.90
N ILE A 175 9.20 -2.98 10.19
CA ILE A 175 9.47 -2.05 11.29
C ILE A 175 10.93 -1.63 11.34
N ASN A 176 11.87 -2.55 11.15
CA ASN A 176 13.29 -2.21 11.08
C ASN A 176 13.59 -1.29 9.91
N TYR A 177 12.99 -1.54 8.74
CA TYR A 177 13.13 -0.70 7.55
C TYR A 177 12.62 0.73 7.82
N ILE A 178 11.42 0.86 8.40
CA ILE A 178 10.83 2.15 8.79
C ILE A 178 11.73 2.87 9.81
N SER A 179 12.17 2.18 10.86
CA SER A 179 13.02 2.75 11.91
C SER A 179 14.37 3.24 11.34
N ASP A 180 14.94 2.52 10.38
CA ASP A 180 16.14 2.96 9.67
C ASP A 180 15.89 4.24 8.87
N LEU A 181 14.76 4.32 8.15
CA LEU A 181 14.37 5.52 7.42
C LEU A 181 14.19 6.72 8.35
N GLU A 182 13.50 6.55 9.47
CA GLU A 182 13.35 7.62 10.46
C GLU A 182 14.69 8.09 11.05
N ARG A 183 15.57 7.15 11.40
CA ARG A 183 16.88 7.47 11.91
C ARG A 183 17.69 8.32 10.93
N ILE A 184 17.58 8.00 9.66
CA ILE A 184 18.22 8.73 8.58
C ILE A 184 17.61 10.13 8.44
N THR A 185 16.29 10.22 8.41
CA THR A 185 15.55 11.48 8.33
C THR A 185 15.95 12.41 9.48
N ARG A 186 16.03 11.90 10.72
CA ARG A 186 16.47 12.67 11.89
C ARG A 186 17.90 13.16 11.75
N LYS A 187 18.82 12.36 11.20
CA LYS A 187 20.21 12.79 10.95
C LYS A 187 20.27 13.91 9.91
N ILE A 188 19.52 13.77 8.81
CA ILE A 188 19.45 14.79 7.77
C ILE A 188 18.86 16.09 8.33
N ASN A 189 17.75 16.01 9.06
CA ASN A 189 17.12 17.16 9.69
C ASN A 189 18.07 17.87 10.66
N LYS A 190 18.82 17.13 11.46
CA LYS A 190 19.84 17.70 12.37
C LYS A 190 20.93 18.45 11.61
N ASN A 191 21.42 17.89 10.52
CA ASN A 191 22.45 18.54 9.71
C ASN A 191 21.90 19.79 9.00
N LEU A 192 20.69 19.72 8.44
CA LEU A 192 20.03 20.86 7.80
C LEU A 192 19.76 22.01 8.78
N ASN A 193 19.35 21.71 10.02
CA ASN A 193 19.13 22.72 11.06
C ASN A 193 20.42 23.39 11.54
N ASN A 194 21.55 22.73 11.42
CA ASN A 194 22.85 23.32 11.77
C ASN A 194 23.40 24.24 10.68
N ASP A 195 23.00 24.03 9.42
CA ASP A 195 23.59 24.74 8.27
C ASP A 195 22.77 25.95 7.78
N THR A 196 21.47 26.02 8.03
CA THR A 196 20.64 27.12 7.52
C THR A 196 19.36 27.36 8.31
N ASN A 197 19.03 28.62 8.53
CA ASN A 197 17.81 29.11 9.21
C ASN A 197 16.48 28.84 8.47
N ASN A 198 16.41 28.01 7.42
CA ASN A 198 15.28 27.96 6.51
C ASN A 198 14.64 26.59 6.26
N TYR A 199 15.13 25.50 6.86
CA TYR A 199 14.55 24.17 6.63
C TYR A 199 13.76 23.67 7.86
N LYS A 200 12.45 23.65 7.72
CA LYS A 200 11.56 23.01 8.70
C LYS A 200 11.31 21.58 8.26
N ASN A 201 11.65 20.62 9.11
CA ASN A 201 11.31 19.20 9.06
C ASN A 201 11.27 18.53 7.67
N LEU A 202 12.20 17.64 7.43
CA LEU A 202 12.24 16.77 6.25
C LEU A 202 11.46 15.48 6.55
N ASN A 203 10.45 15.18 5.76
CA ASN A 203 9.79 13.88 5.76
C ASN A 203 10.20 13.08 4.53
N ILE A 204 10.37 11.78 4.69
CA ILE A 204 10.60 10.89 3.55
C ILE A 204 9.25 10.61 2.88
N SER A 205 9.19 10.87 1.58
CA SER A 205 8.05 10.50 0.74
C SER A 205 8.50 9.48 -0.29
N PHE A 206 7.80 8.35 -0.39
CA PHE A 206 8.07 7.38 -1.43
C PHE A 206 7.59 7.88 -2.78
N ASN A 207 8.40 7.66 -3.82
CA ASN A 207 7.97 7.79 -5.20
C ASN A 207 8.22 6.48 -5.96
N GLY A 208 7.52 6.26 -7.07
CA GLY A 208 7.48 4.98 -7.77
C GLY A 208 8.82 4.47 -8.31
N TYR A 209 9.83 5.34 -8.41
CA TYR A 209 11.17 4.97 -8.90
C TYR A 209 12.14 4.57 -7.78
N GLU A 210 11.82 4.91 -6.55
CA GLU A 210 12.70 4.71 -5.38
C GLU A 210 12.23 3.54 -4.48
N ALA A 211 11.13 2.89 -4.84
CA ALA A 211 10.61 1.76 -4.10
C ALA A 211 11.69 0.68 -3.91
N GLY A 212 12.06 0.42 -2.67
CA GLY A 212 13.06 -0.58 -2.30
C GLY A 212 14.53 -0.14 -2.37
N MET A 213 14.84 1.06 -2.90
CA MET A 213 16.23 1.50 -3.11
C MET A 213 16.79 2.41 -2.01
N ILE A 214 16.03 2.80 -1.04
CA ILE A 214 16.41 3.81 -0.03
C ILE A 214 17.56 3.34 0.90
N LYS A 215 18.08 2.14 0.74
CA LYS A 215 18.97 1.52 1.73
C LYS A 215 20.45 1.86 1.65
N LYS A 216 20.98 2.41 0.57
CA LYS A 216 22.44 2.51 0.40
C LYS A 216 23.03 3.91 0.25
N THR A 217 22.27 4.98 0.20
CA THR A 217 22.77 6.26 -0.34
C THR A 217 22.68 7.48 0.56
N TYR A 218 22.69 7.28 1.86
CA TYR A 218 22.54 8.42 2.78
C TYR A 218 23.81 9.14 3.20
N SER A 219 24.96 8.73 2.72
CA SER A 219 26.18 9.52 2.88
C SER A 219 26.28 10.73 1.95
N SER A 220 25.44 10.79 0.91
CA SER A 220 25.45 11.86 -0.08
C SER A 220 24.07 12.15 -0.68
N CYS A 221 23.06 12.43 0.14
CA CYS A 221 21.76 12.86 -0.36
C CYS A 221 21.78 14.32 -0.75
N ILE A 222 21.40 14.64 -1.99
CA ILE A 222 21.08 16.00 -2.40
C ILE A 222 19.59 16.21 -2.09
N VAL A 223 19.33 17.09 -1.13
CA VAL A 223 17.97 17.50 -0.79
C VAL A 223 17.61 18.68 -1.70
N ARG A 224 16.66 18.49 -2.60
CA ARG A 224 16.17 19.58 -3.45
C ARG A 224 14.74 19.96 -3.09
N ARG A 225 14.50 21.27 -3.00
CA ARG A 225 13.16 21.82 -2.86
C ARG A 225 12.52 21.94 -4.24
N LYS A 226 11.36 21.30 -4.45
CA LYS A 226 10.58 21.48 -5.67
C LYS A 226 9.84 22.82 -5.66
N LYS A 227 9.36 23.27 -6.83
CA LYS A 227 8.57 24.50 -6.99
C LYS A 227 7.30 24.55 -6.15
N ASP A 228 6.74 23.42 -5.80
CA ASP A 228 5.56 23.24 -4.94
C ASP A 228 5.90 23.21 -3.43
N ASN A 229 7.13 23.55 -3.06
CA ASN A 229 7.69 23.48 -1.70
C ASN A 229 7.85 22.05 -1.15
N SER A 230 7.53 21.01 -1.88
CA SER A 230 7.88 19.64 -1.48
C SER A 230 9.39 19.45 -1.53
N ILE A 231 9.91 18.59 -0.64
CA ILE A 231 11.33 18.24 -0.59
C ILE A 231 11.50 16.90 -1.28
N CYS A 232 12.40 16.81 -2.24
CA CYS A 232 12.81 15.58 -2.87
C CYS A 232 14.21 15.21 -2.41
N ILE A 233 14.41 13.97 -1.99
CA ILE A 233 15.73 13.42 -1.74
C ILE A 233 16.20 12.80 -3.05
N GLU A 234 17.17 13.41 -3.68
CA GLU A 234 17.82 12.86 -4.88
C GLU A 234 19.05 12.06 -4.47
N LYS A 235 19.30 10.98 -5.20
CA LYS A 235 20.52 10.20 -5.05
C LYS A 235 21.72 11.12 -5.30
N GLY A 236 22.54 11.35 -4.29
CA GLY A 236 23.83 12.00 -4.46
C GLY A 236 24.75 11.12 -5.31
N ALA A 237 25.69 11.73 -6.03
CA ALA A 237 26.75 10.98 -6.67
C ALA A 237 27.51 10.19 -5.60
N GLU A 238 27.82 8.93 -5.87
CA GLU A 238 28.73 8.16 -5.05
C GLU A 238 30.05 8.92 -5.03
N MET A 239 30.47 9.34 -3.84
CA MET A 239 31.88 9.76 -3.71
C MET A 239 32.70 8.49 -3.70
N GLU A 240 33.52 8.33 -4.73
CA GLU A 240 34.57 7.33 -4.82
C GLU A 240 35.53 7.41 -3.62
#